data_73da659b9850cfd4ff9c2929deb19d58
#
_entry.id   73da659b9850cfd4ff9c2929deb19d58
#
_cell.length_a   1.000
_cell.length_b   1.000
_cell.length_c   1.000
_cell.angle_alpha   90.00
_cell.angle_beta   90.00
_cell.angle_gamma   90.00
#
_symmetry.space_group_name_H-M   'P 1'
#
loop_
_entity.id
_entity.type
_entity.pdbx_description
1 polymer ?
#
loop_
_entity_poly.entity_id
_entity_poly.type
_entity_poly.pdbx_seq_one_letter_code
_entity_poly.pdbx_strand_id
1 'polypeptide(L)'
;MTRQIVKPELLAPAGNMEKCKMALRYGADAVYLGGKMFGLRAFANNFEIDEIKEAADFAHSLGKKVYVTVNIFAHNSDIEKLPEYLQELQKAGADALLISDLGVWQMARRVVPDMPLHVSTQANTTNWASVQAWHDLGAERVVLARELSLEEIAQIGSKTTVELEAFVHGAMCISYSGRCLLSSYLTGRDGNRGACAQACRWEYTLHEKNRPGESYDIEEDSHGTYVMNSKDLCLIARIPQLVKAGICSLKIEGRMKSVHYVATVASVYRKAIDAYMKDPDGYKVLPEWIEELNKVSHRPYTEGFAFGTPGADAQVYTTSSYEQTHDFVGIVLSYDKANKKALIEQRNNVKNGEKLELLMTDGTLMPLELKNMQDEEGTPIECAPHARQHFWIDCAAELLPDSLLRRKII
;
A
#
# COMPACT_ATOMS: atom_id res chain seq x y z
N MET A 1 30.93 13.61 -0.46
CA MET A 1 30.63 13.16 -1.83
C MET A 1 29.13 13.23 -2.02
N THR A 2 28.65 14.05 -2.95
CA THR A 2 27.21 14.08 -3.32
C THR A 2 26.87 12.71 -3.94
N ARG A 3 26.00 11.94 -3.29
CA ARG A 3 25.47 10.70 -3.89
C ARG A 3 24.79 11.06 -5.21
N GLN A 4 25.07 10.30 -6.26
CA GLN A 4 24.35 10.42 -7.52
C GLN A 4 22.87 10.13 -7.24
N ILE A 5 21.99 11.02 -7.71
CA ILE A 5 20.54 10.82 -7.60
C ILE A 5 20.18 9.63 -8.50
N VAL A 6 19.72 8.54 -7.88
CA VAL A 6 19.21 7.35 -8.57
C VAL A 6 17.69 7.35 -8.44
N LYS A 7 16.99 6.99 -9.52
CA LYS A 7 15.53 6.86 -9.52
C LYS A 7 15.11 5.82 -8.49
N PRO A 8 14.30 6.19 -7.48
CA PRO A 8 13.85 5.22 -6.50
C PRO A 8 12.79 4.29 -7.09
N GLU A 9 12.81 3.04 -6.63
CA GLU A 9 11.75 2.06 -6.89
C GLU A 9 10.45 2.52 -6.23
N LEU A 10 9.34 2.40 -6.92
CA LEU A 10 8.00 2.53 -6.36
C LEU A 10 7.45 1.14 -6.03
N LEU A 11 7.33 0.83 -4.74
CA LEU A 11 6.86 -0.46 -4.24
C LEU A 11 5.42 -0.35 -3.75
N ALA A 12 4.50 -1.04 -4.43
CA ALA A 12 3.07 -0.97 -4.14
C ALA A 12 2.53 -2.27 -3.49
N PRO A 13 1.45 -2.18 -2.69
CA PRO A 13 0.84 -3.35 -2.06
C PRO A 13 -0.01 -4.15 -3.06
N ALA A 14 0.06 -5.48 -2.99
CA ALA A 14 -0.84 -6.38 -3.69
C ALA A 14 -1.56 -7.31 -2.70
N GLY A 15 -2.85 -7.06 -2.45
CA GLY A 15 -3.67 -7.88 -1.57
C GLY A 15 -4.38 -9.04 -2.28
N ASN A 16 -4.42 -9.03 -3.61
CA ASN A 16 -4.88 -10.09 -4.50
C ASN A 16 -4.35 -9.84 -5.91
N MET A 17 -4.59 -10.77 -6.84
CA MET A 17 -4.09 -10.71 -8.21
C MET A 17 -4.56 -9.47 -8.99
N GLU A 18 -5.80 -9.04 -8.81
CA GLU A 18 -6.32 -7.84 -9.45
C GLU A 18 -5.55 -6.58 -9.00
N LYS A 19 -5.34 -6.42 -7.68
CA LYS A 19 -4.54 -5.31 -7.13
C LYS A 19 -3.08 -5.37 -7.58
N CYS A 20 -2.52 -6.57 -7.75
CA CYS A 20 -1.18 -6.78 -8.29
C CYS A 20 -1.08 -6.22 -9.72
N LYS A 21 -1.97 -6.66 -10.60
CA LYS A 21 -2.04 -6.19 -11.99
C LYS A 21 -2.21 -4.66 -12.06
N MET A 22 -3.12 -4.11 -11.27
CA MET A 22 -3.37 -2.66 -11.23
C MET A 22 -2.17 -1.88 -10.69
N ALA A 23 -1.55 -2.30 -9.60
CA ALA A 23 -0.35 -1.63 -9.08
C ALA A 23 0.73 -1.51 -10.14
N LEU A 24 1.02 -2.61 -10.83
CA LEU A 24 2.07 -2.68 -11.85
C LEU A 24 1.71 -1.84 -13.08
N ARG A 25 0.47 -1.88 -13.54
CA ARG A 25 0.03 -1.09 -14.71
C ARG A 25 -0.04 0.40 -14.44
N TYR A 26 -0.34 0.80 -13.21
CA TYR A 26 -0.40 2.20 -12.79
C TYR A 26 0.95 2.78 -12.31
N GLY A 27 2.06 2.09 -12.57
CA GLY A 27 3.39 2.69 -12.45
C GLY A 27 4.26 2.20 -11.30
N ALA A 28 3.82 1.22 -10.49
CA ALA A 28 4.72 0.56 -9.55
C ALA A 28 5.83 -0.19 -10.29
N ASP A 29 7.05 -0.15 -9.77
CA ASP A 29 8.21 -0.90 -10.28
C ASP A 29 8.26 -2.30 -9.68
N ALA A 30 7.71 -2.45 -8.48
CA ALA A 30 7.57 -3.72 -7.79
C ALA A 30 6.28 -3.78 -6.95
N VAL A 31 5.84 -4.98 -6.64
CA VAL A 31 4.74 -5.21 -5.69
C VAL A 31 5.20 -6.09 -4.53
N TYR A 32 4.61 -5.86 -3.34
CA TYR A 32 4.77 -6.78 -2.23
C TYR A 32 3.44 -7.43 -1.89
N LEU A 33 3.48 -8.72 -1.66
CA LEU A 33 2.31 -9.54 -1.37
C LEU A 33 2.60 -10.53 -0.22
N GLY A 34 1.61 -11.24 0.24
CA GLY A 34 1.75 -12.29 1.24
C GLY A 34 1.08 -13.56 0.78
N GLY A 35 1.75 -14.66 1.00
CA GLY A 35 1.13 -15.97 0.88
C GLY A 35 0.17 -16.26 2.04
N LYS A 36 -0.61 -17.33 1.92
CA LYS A 36 -1.54 -17.77 2.98
C LYS A 36 -0.85 -18.18 4.27
N MET A 37 0.45 -18.52 4.20
CA MET A 37 1.27 -18.82 5.36
C MET A 37 2.28 -17.68 5.61
N PHE A 38 2.68 -17.49 6.86
CA PHE A 38 3.79 -16.63 7.32
C PHE A 38 3.67 -15.13 6.98
N GLY A 39 2.55 -14.64 6.42
CA GLY A 39 2.33 -13.24 6.12
C GLY A 39 1.49 -12.52 7.17
N LEU A 40 1.84 -11.28 7.51
CA LEU A 40 0.99 -10.37 8.27
C LEU A 40 -0.15 -9.86 7.38
N ARG A 41 -1.37 -10.01 7.78
CA ARG A 41 -2.66 -9.69 7.13
C ARG A 41 -3.45 -10.94 6.76
N ALA A 42 -3.74 -11.78 7.75
CA ALA A 42 -4.52 -13.01 7.58
C ALA A 42 -5.90 -12.81 6.93
N PHE A 43 -6.47 -11.59 7.05
CA PHE A 43 -7.76 -11.22 6.43
C PHE A 43 -7.63 -10.61 5.02
N ALA A 44 -6.42 -10.41 4.49
CA ALA A 44 -6.26 -10.15 3.06
C ALA A 44 -6.55 -11.45 2.29
N ASN A 45 -7.03 -11.34 1.06
CA ASN A 45 -7.05 -12.47 0.14
C ASN A 45 -5.59 -12.80 -0.23
N ASN A 46 -4.89 -13.47 0.70
CA ASN A 46 -3.50 -13.85 0.49
C ASN A 46 -3.39 -14.88 -0.64
N PHE A 47 -2.24 -14.89 -1.28
CA PHE A 47 -1.98 -15.69 -2.46
C PHE A 47 -1.65 -17.16 -2.12
N GLU A 48 -2.21 -18.09 -2.89
CA GLU A 48 -1.66 -19.44 -2.99
C GLU A 48 -0.34 -19.41 -3.76
N ILE A 49 0.43 -20.50 -3.68
CA ILE A 49 1.72 -20.60 -4.38
C ILE A 49 1.57 -20.41 -5.90
N ASP A 50 0.54 -21.02 -6.49
CA ASP A 50 0.26 -20.89 -7.92
C ASP A 50 -0.14 -19.45 -8.30
N GLU A 51 -0.87 -18.74 -7.42
CA GLU A 51 -1.21 -17.34 -7.61
C GLU A 51 0.05 -16.43 -7.46
N ILE A 52 0.99 -16.79 -6.57
CA ILE A 52 2.29 -16.09 -6.46
C ILE A 52 3.06 -16.25 -7.76
N LYS A 53 3.07 -17.46 -8.32
CA LYS A 53 3.70 -17.73 -9.62
C LYS A 53 3.05 -16.90 -10.74
N GLU A 54 1.70 -16.86 -10.82
CA GLU A 54 1.00 -16.01 -11.80
C GLU A 54 1.37 -14.53 -11.63
N ALA A 55 1.46 -14.04 -10.39
CA ALA A 55 1.85 -12.68 -10.10
C ALA A 55 3.30 -12.38 -10.52
N ALA A 56 4.23 -13.32 -10.28
CA ALA A 56 5.62 -13.21 -10.69
C ALA A 56 5.76 -13.23 -12.23
N ASP A 57 5.13 -14.21 -12.90
CA ASP A 57 5.13 -14.30 -14.37
C ASP A 57 4.57 -13.00 -15.01
N PHE A 58 3.49 -12.46 -14.46
CA PHE A 58 2.92 -11.19 -14.94
C PHE A 58 3.86 -10.00 -14.70
N ALA A 59 4.43 -9.86 -13.50
CA ALA A 59 5.37 -8.79 -13.19
C ALA A 59 6.62 -8.85 -14.07
N HIS A 60 7.20 -10.04 -14.22
CA HIS A 60 8.39 -10.27 -15.06
C HIS A 60 8.12 -9.98 -16.53
N SER A 61 6.91 -10.27 -17.04
CA SER A 61 6.51 -9.89 -18.42
C SER A 61 6.56 -8.38 -18.66
N LEU A 62 6.48 -7.58 -17.59
CA LEU A 62 6.59 -6.10 -17.59
C LEU A 62 7.99 -5.60 -17.18
N GLY A 63 8.96 -6.50 -16.94
CA GLY A 63 10.28 -6.15 -16.39
C GLY A 63 10.24 -5.64 -14.95
N LYS A 64 9.25 -6.07 -14.16
CA LYS A 64 8.98 -5.64 -12.78
C LYS A 64 9.14 -6.79 -11.80
N LYS A 65 9.06 -6.50 -10.48
CA LYS A 65 9.42 -7.45 -9.41
C LYS A 65 8.27 -7.77 -8.47
N VAL A 66 8.36 -8.94 -7.83
CA VAL A 66 7.43 -9.41 -6.80
C VAL A 66 8.19 -9.78 -5.53
N TYR A 67 7.87 -9.13 -4.43
CA TYR A 67 8.45 -9.42 -3.11
C TYR A 67 7.42 -10.09 -2.21
N VAL A 68 7.81 -11.19 -1.55
CA VAL A 68 6.89 -11.95 -0.72
C VAL A 68 7.19 -11.75 0.77
N THR A 69 6.14 -11.43 1.55
CA THR A 69 6.29 -11.24 2.99
C THR A 69 6.27 -12.57 3.74
N VAL A 70 7.32 -12.84 4.52
CA VAL A 70 7.47 -13.96 5.46
C VAL A 70 7.81 -13.34 6.82
N ASN A 71 6.89 -12.53 7.36
CA ASN A 71 7.20 -11.56 8.41
C ASN A 71 6.25 -11.59 9.62
N ILE A 72 5.61 -12.73 9.88
CA ILE A 72 4.90 -12.96 11.16
C ILE A 72 5.91 -13.10 12.30
N PHE A 73 5.43 -12.98 13.54
CA PHE A 73 6.16 -13.53 14.68
C PHE A 73 6.03 -15.06 14.66
N ALA A 74 7.08 -15.73 14.21
CA ALA A 74 7.10 -17.17 14.06
C ALA A 74 7.19 -17.85 15.44
N HIS A 75 6.33 -18.85 15.66
CA HIS A 75 6.39 -19.75 16.81
C HIS A 75 7.01 -21.08 16.39
N ASN A 76 7.40 -21.92 17.35
CA ASN A 76 8.02 -23.21 17.05
C ASN A 76 7.22 -24.08 16.08
N SER A 77 5.88 -24.05 16.19
CA SER A 77 4.97 -24.77 15.29
C SER A 77 5.02 -24.28 13.82
N ASP A 78 5.49 -23.06 13.59
CA ASP A 78 5.61 -22.49 12.25
C ASP A 78 6.93 -22.94 11.60
N ILE A 79 7.98 -23.15 12.41
CA ILE A 79 9.34 -23.42 11.94
C ILE A 79 9.46 -24.72 11.14
N GLU A 80 8.68 -25.75 11.52
CA GLU A 80 8.72 -27.04 10.84
C GLU A 80 8.30 -27.01 9.37
N LYS A 81 7.34 -26.13 9.04
CA LYS A 81 6.79 -25.98 7.67
C LYS A 81 7.55 -24.96 6.82
N LEU A 82 8.40 -24.18 7.44
CA LEU A 82 9.06 -23.05 6.78
C LEU A 82 10.02 -23.47 5.65
N PRO A 83 10.87 -24.52 5.77
CA PRO A 83 11.80 -24.89 4.71
C PRO A 83 11.12 -25.20 3.37
N GLU A 84 10.06 -25.99 3.38
CA GLU A 84 9.30 -26.32 2.18
C GLU A 84 8.69 -25.08 1.55
N TYR A 85 8.04 -24.26 2.36
CA TYR A 85 7.43 -23.02 1.89
C TYR A 85 8.44 -22.04 1.25
N LEU A 86 9.63 -21.89 1.83
CA LEU A 86 10.68 -21.04 1.25
C LEU A 86 11.13 -21.54 -0.13
N GLN A 87 11.25 -22.86 -0.31
CA GLN A 87 11.59 -23.46 -1.61
C GLN A 87 10.47 -23.26 -2.64
N GLU A 88 9.21 -23.36 -2.20
CA GLU A 88 8.07 -23.10 -3.07
C GLU A 88 8.03 -21.64 -3.53
N LEU A 89 8.30 -20.68 -2.65
CA LEU A 89 8.38 -19.26 -3.02
C LEU A 89 9.49 -18.98 -4.04
N GLN A 90 10.65 -19.62 -3.87
CA GLN A 90 11.73 -19.51 -4.85
C GLN A 90 11.33 -20.08 -6.20
N LYS A 91 10.72 -21.27 -6.22
CA LYS A 91 10.20 -21.91 -7.47
C LYS A 91 9.07 -21.10 -8.12
N ALA A 92 8.26 -20.41 -7.32
CA ALA A 92 7.20 -19.54 -7.81
C ALA A 92 7.72 -18.23 -8.43
N GLY A 93 9.03 -17.95 -8.33
CA GLY A 93 9.65 -16.78 -8.97
C GLY A 93 9.61 -15.51 -8.12
N ALA A 94 9.49 -15.62 -6.80
CA ALA A 94 9.65 -14.46 -5.91
C ALA A 94 11.04 -13.84 -6.09
N ASP A 95 11.11 -12.51 -6.24
CA ASP A 95 12.37 -11.78 -6.43
C ASP A 95 13.08 -11.45 -5.11
N ALA A 96 12.36 -11.39 -4.00
CA ALA A 96 12.91 -11.24 -2.66
C ALA A 96 11.90 -11.66 -1.59
N LEU A 97 12.42 -11.98 -0.38
CA LEU A 97 11.60 -12.25 0.81
C LEU A 97 11.76 -11.14 1.83
N LEU A 98 10.64 -10.64 2.38
CA LEU A 98 10.63 -9.68 3.48
C LEU A 98 10.49 -10.42 4.81
N ILE A 99 11.53 -10.43 5.61
CA ILE A 99 11.65 -11.21 6.86
C ILE A 99 11.92 -10.27 8.04
N SER A 100 11.39 -10.58 9.23
CA SER A 100 11.63 -9.82 10.46
C SER A 100 12.21 -10.64 11.60
N ASP A 101 12.03 -11.97 11.56
CA ASP A 101 12.48 -12.89 12.60
C ASP A 101 13.84 -13.47 12.27
N LEU A 102 14.77 -13.46 13.24
CA LEU A 102 16.14 -13.95 13.04
C LEU A 102 16.21 -15.46 12.77
N GLY A 103 15.31 -16.25 13.37
CA GLY A 103 15.26 -17.69 13.13
C GLY A 103 14.81 -18.01 11.71
N VAL A 104 13.76 -17.31 11.25
CA VAL A 104 13.28 -17.37 9.86
C VAL A 104 14.36 -16.91 8.88
N TRP A 105 15.08 -15.83 9.24
CA TRP A 105 16.20 -15.30 8.45
C TRP A 105 17.30 -16.33 8.23
N GLN A 106 17.79 -16.93 9.31
CA GLN A 106 18.85 -17.94 9.27
C GLN A 106 18.42 -19.20 8.50
N MET A 107 17.14 -19.55 8.60
CA MET A 107 16.59 -20.67 7.84
C MET A 107 16.53 -20.35 6.35
N ALA A 108 16.05 -19.15 5.97
CA ALA A 108 16.03 -18.71 4.58
C ALA A 108 17.43 -18.72 3.95
N ARG A 109 18.44 -18.20 4.66
CA ARG A 109 19.84 -18.23 4.20
C ARG A 109 20.39 -19.64 3.96
N ARG A 110 19.90 -20.65 4.69
CA ARG A 110 20.31 -22.04 4.52
C ARG A 110 19.55 -22.78 3.43
N VAL A 111 18.23 -22.51 3.33
CA VAL A 111 17.31 -23.27 2.45
C VAL A 111 17.28 -22.70 1.03
N VAL A 112 17.34 -21.36 0.92
CA VAL A 112 17.31 -20.62 -0.35
C VAL A 112 18.43 -19.58 -0.37
N PRO A 113 19.72 -20.02 -0.40
CA PRO A 113 20.89 -19.14 -0.19
C PRO A 113 21.00 -18.01 -1.22
N ASP A 114 20.51 -18.21 -2.44
CA ASP A 114 20.58 -17.24 -3.53
C ASP A 114 19.38 -16.28 -3.55
N MET A 115 18.38 -16.50 -2.68
CA MET A 115 17.21 -15.62 -2.60
C MET A 115 17.57 -14.30 -1.92
N PRO A 116 17.31 -13.14 -2.57
CA PRO A 116 17.44 -11.84 -1.95
C PRO A 116 16.57 -11.72 -0.69
N LEU A 117 17.17 -11.24 0.41
CA LEU A 117 16.47 -11.04 1.67
C LEU A 117 16.40 -9.57 2.03
N HIS A 118 15.18 -9.09 2.24
CA HIS A 118 14.88 -7.75 2.72
C HIS A 118 14.41 -7.80 4.17
N VAL A 119 14.94 -6.91 5.01
CA VAL A 119 14.50 -6.80 6.40
C VAL A 119 13.16 -6.08 6.44
N SER A 120 12.12 -6.75 6.96
CA SER A 120 10.80 -6.14 7.10
C SER A 120 10.79 -5.02 8.16
N THR A 121 9.92 -4.02 7.99
CA THR A 121 9.67 -2.98 8.99
C THR A 121 9.27 -3.54 10.37
N GLN A 122 8.79 -4.80 10.42
CA GLN A 122 8.46 -5.50 11.66
C GLN A 122 9.69 -5.81 12.54
N ALA A 123 10.89 -5.70 12.00
CA ALA A 123 12.14 -5.78 12.75
C ALA A 123 12.45 -4.49 13.52
N ASN A 124 11.71 -3.39 13.26
CA ASN A 124 11.85 -2.09 13.93
C ASN A 124 13.27 -1.51 13.86
N THR A 125 13.84 -1.48 12.66
CA THR A 125 15.18 -0.95 12.43
C THR A 125 15.14 0.58 12.46
N THR A 126 15.75 1.18 13.50
CA THR A 126 15.70 2.61 13.79
C THR A 126 17.06 3.30 13.81
N ASN A 127 18.16 2.60 13.59
CA ASN A 127 19.50 3.18 13.64
C ASN A 127 20.47 2.48 12.69
N TRP A 128 21.55 3.17 12.34
CA TRP A 128 22.56 2.68 11.39
C TRP A 128 23.30 1.42 11.88
N ALA A 129 23.47 1.24 13.19
CA ALA A 129 24.16 0.05 13.71
C ALA A 129 23.30 -1.21 13.52
N SER A 130 21.98 -1.10 13.70
CA SER A 130 21.04 -2.20 13.39
C SER A 130 21.00 -2.49 11.88
N VAL A 131 21.07 -1.46 11.02
CA VAL A 131 21.19 -1.66 9.57
C VAL A 131 22.46 -2.40 9.22
N GLN A 132 23.59 -2.03 9.82
CA GLN A 132 24.87 -2.71 9.60
C GLN A 132 24.82 -4.17 10.08
N ALA A 133 24.24 -4.44 11.24
CA ALA A 133 24.07 -5.81 11.73
C ALA A 133 23.26 -6.68 10.77
N TRP A 134 22.17 -6.14 10.19
CA TRP A 134 21.43 -6.85 9.17
C TRP A 134 22.24 -7.08 7.89
N HIS A 135 23.04 -6.09 7.47
CA HIS A 135 23.97 -6.25 6.35
C HIS A 135 24.96 -7.37 6.58
N ASP A 136 25.57 -7.44 7.76
CA ASP A 136 26.53 -8.49 8.13
C ASP A 136 25.88 -9.89 8.12
N LEU A 137 24.55 -9.95 8.34
CA LEU A 137 23.75 -11.16 8.19
C LEU A 137 23.33 -11.42 6.73
N GLY A 138 23.76 -10.60 5.76
CA GLY A 138 23.51 -10.76 4.33
C GLY A 138 22.19 -10.14 3.84
N ALA A 139 21.69 -9.11 4.50
CA ALA A 139 20.56 -8.35 3.99
C ALA A 139 20.95 -7.49 2.79
N GLU A 140 20.17 -7.54 1.72
CA GLU A 140 20.32 -6.65 0.57
C GLU A 140 19.61 -5.31 0.80
N ARG A 141 18.44 -5.33 1.47
CA ARG A 141 17.62 -4.16 1.73
C ARG A 141 17.07 -4.16 3.15
N VAL A 142 16.96 -2.97 3.74
CA VAL A 142 16.34 -2.77 5.05
C VAL A 142 15.17 -1.80 4.93
N VAL A 143 13.97 -2.27 5.30
CA VAL A 143 12.79 -1.41 5.45
C VAL A 143 12.86 -0.73 6.81
N LEU A 144 13.08 0.57 6.80
CA LEU A 144 13.20 1.37 8.03
C LEU A 144 11.87 1.44 8.79
N ALA A 145 11.94 1.64 10.09
CA ALA A 145 10.79 1.95 10.91
C ALA A 145 10.17 3.30 10.49
N ARG A 146 8.84 3.44 10.63
CA ARG A 146 8.10 4.65 10.25
C ARG A 146 8.21 5.78 11.25
N GLU A 147 8.78 5.50 12.38
CA GLU A 147 8.97 6.40 13.52
C GLU A 147 10.28 7.21 13.44
N LEU A 148 10.99 7.11 12.32
CA LEU A 148 12.20 7.88 12.04
C LEU A 148 11.89 9.22 11.39
N SER A 149 12.60 10.27 11.84
CA SER A 149 12.64 11.56 11.17
C SER A 149 13.49 11.52 9.89
N LEU A 150 13.29 12.49 9.00
CA LEU A 150 14.11 12.64 7.78
C LEU A 150 15.60 12.84 8.11
N GLU A 151 15.90 13.49 9.22
CA GLU A 151 17.28 13.67 9.70
C GLU A 151 17.91 12.34 10.11
N GLU A 152 17.21 11.52 10.90
CA GLU A 152 17.68 10.18 11.30
C GLU A 152 17.85 9.27 10.08
N ILE A 153 16.91 9.30 9.12
CA ILE A 153 17.04 8.56 7.85
C ILE A 153 18.30 9.00 7.10
N ALA A 154 18.57 10.30 7.02
CA ALA A 154 19.78 10.81 6.37
C ALA A 154 21.06 10.40 7.10
N GLN A 155 21.05 10.38 8.44
CA GLN A 155 22.17 9.88 9.24
C GLN A 155 22.43 8.39 8.97
N ILE A 156 21.38 7.55 8.94
CA ILE A 156 21.50 6.14 8.60
C ILE A 156 22.06 6.00 7.19
N GLY A 157 21.47 6.66 6.20
CA GLY A 157 21.90 6.59 4.81
C GLY A 157 23.34 7.03 4.59
N SER A 158 23.86 7.97 5.39
CA SER A 158 25.26 8.40 5.30
C SER A 158 26.27 7.36 5.80
N LYS A 159 25.83 6.37 6.59
CA LYS A 159 26.68 5.39 7.28
C LYS A 159 26.53 3.95 6.76
N THR A 160 25.72 3.75 5.73
CA THR A 160 25.48 2.40 5.17
C THR A 160 25.54 2.40 3.64
N THR A 161 25.91 1.24 3.09
CA THR A 161 25.80 0.96 1.65
C THR A 161 24.63 0.05 1.31
N VAL A 162 23.94 -0.47 2.33
CA VAL A 162 22.75 -1.31 2.18
C VAL A 162 21.62 -0.51 1.54
N GLU A 163 20.81 -1.14 0.72
CA GLU A 163 19.59 -0.54 0.19
C GLU A 163 18.62 -0.19 1.32
N LEU A 164 18.12 1.03 1.32
CA LEU A 164 17.15 1.51 2.29
C LEU A 164 15.79 1.73 1.65
N GLU A 165 14.75 1.20 2.30
CA GLU A 165 13.35 1.36 1.91
C GLU A 165 12.58 2.09 3.01
N ALA A 166 11.69 3.00 2.63
CA ALA A 166 10.84 3.73 3.57
C ALA A 166 9.38 3.73 3.13
N PHE A 167 8.46 3.63 4.10
CA PHE A 167 7.04 3.88 3.83
C PHE A 167 6.82 5.37 3.56
N VAL A 168 6.05 5.66 2.51
CA VAL A 168 5.76 7.04 2.09
C VAL A 168 4.28 7.38 2.05
N HIS A 169 3.40 6.37 2.12
CA HIS A 169 1.95 6.59 2.03
C HIS A 169 1.16 5.50 2.74
N GLY A 170 0.02 5.89 3.32
CA GLY A 170 -1.00 5.00 3.86
C GLY A 170 -1.06 4.92 5.37
N ALA A 171 -1.75 3.93 5.90
CA ALA A 171 -2.12 3.86 7.30
C ALA A 171 -0.92 3.78 8.26
N MET A 172 -0.93 4.61 9.30
CA MET A 172 0.01 4.53 10.44
C MET A 172 -0.52 3.60 11.53
N CYS A 173 0.39 2.99 12.28
CA CYS A 173 0.09 2.18 13.45
C CYS A 173 0.29 3.01 14.72
N ILE A 174 -0.50 2.74 15.78
CA ILE A 174 -0.35 3.38 17.10
C ILE A 174 0.95 2.99 17.80
N SER A 175 1.51 1.85 17.48
CA SER A 175 2.75 1.32 18.05
C SER A 175 3.77 1.08 16.96
N TYR A 176 5.03 0.94 17.35
CA TYR A 176 6.02 0.33 16.48
C TYR A 176 5.48 -0.95 15.84
N SER A 177 5.76 -1.14 14.58
CA SER A 177 5.22 -2.27 13.80
C SER A 177 5.55 -3.61 14.49
N GLY A 178 4.52 -4.47 14.68
CA GLY A 178 4.67 -5.77 15.34
C GLY A 178 4.87 -5.71 16.86
N ARG A 179 4.66 -4.58 17.53
CA ARG A 179 4.85 -4.46 19.00
C ARG A 179 3.55 -4.18 19.77
N CYS A 180 2.40 -4.20 19.09
CA CYS A 180 1.11 -3.90 19.70
C CYS A 180 0.40 -5.20 20.12
N LEU A 181 -0.01 -5.26 21.39
CA LEU A 181 -0.83 -6.34 21.94
C LEU A 181 -2.31 -5.97 22.12
N LEU A 182 -2.71 -4.75 21.76
CA LEU A 182 -4.06 -4.24 22.02
C LEU A 182 -5.16 -5.12 21.39
N SER A 183 -4.94 -5.54 20.14
CA SER A 183 -5.87 -6.43 19.44
C SER A 183 -6.00 -7.80 20.12
N SER A 184 -4.88 -8.40 20.49
CA SER A 184 -4.87 -9.69 21.22
C SER A 184 -5.56 -9.58 22.55
N TYR A 185 -5.28 -8.50 23.30
CA TYR A 185 -5.84 -8.29 24.64
C TYR A 185 -7.36 -8.06 24.61
N LEU A 186 -7.84 -7.21 23.70
CA LEU A 186 -9.26 -6.83 23.65
C LEU A 186 -10.16 -7.83 22.91
N THR A 187 -9.61 -8.60 21.97
CA THR A 187 -10.43 -9.41 21.05
C THR A 187 -9.96 -10.88 20.92
N GLY A 188 -8.85 -11.24 21.54
CA GLY A 188 -8.21 -12.55 21.32
C GLY A 188 -7.57 -12.71 19.92
N ARG A 189 -7.60 -11.66 19.07
CA ARG A 189 -7.05 -11.70 17.71
C ARG A 189 -5.64 -11.16 17.69
N ASP A 190 -4.67 -12.02 17.35
CA ASP A 190 -3.25 -11.65 17.36
C ASP A 190 -2.88 -10.76 16.18
N GLY A 191 -2.69 -9.47 16.47
CA GLY A 191 -2.26 -8.47 15.49
C GLY A 191 -0.86 -8.73 14.93
N ASN A 192 0.01 -9.38 15.71
CA ASN A 192 1.39 -9.68 15.34
C ASN A 192 1.51 -10.97 14.49
N ARG A 193 0.39 -11.65 14.32
CA ARG A 193 0.24 -12.82 13.43
C ARG A 193 -0.79 -12.59 12.32
N GLY A 194 -1.07 -11.32 12.02
CA GLY A 194 -1.90 -10.91 10.89
C GLY A 194 -3.39 -10.72 11.18
N ALA A 195 -3.85 -11.00 12.40
CA ALA A 195 -5.27 -10.96 12.76
C ALA A 195 -5.70 -9.65 13.45
N CYS A 196 -4.99 -8.54 13.24
CA CYS A 196 -5.27 -7.26 13.89
C CYS A 196 -6.72 -6.80 13.67
N ALA A 197 -7.46 -6.59 14.77
CA ALA A 197 -8.81 -6.07 14.76
C ALA A 197 -8.88 -4.56 14.58
N GLN A 198 -7.73 -3.88 14.52
CA GLN A 198 -7.62 -2.42 14.50
C GLN A 198 -8.31 -1.77 15.72
N ALA A 199 -8.23 -2.40 16.88
CA ALA A 199 -8.84 -1.92 18.11
C ALA A 199 -8.40 -0.50 18.48
N CYS A 200 -7.17 -0.10 18.09
CA CYS A 200 -6.72 1.29 18.25
C CYS A 200 -7.54 2.33 17.48
N ARG A 201 -8.57 1.95 16.76
CA ARG A 201 -9.42 2.83 15.96
C ARG A 201 -10.89 2.80 16.40
N TRP A 202 -11.17 2.12 17.52
CA TRP A 202 -12.49 2.10 18.12
C TRP A 202 -12.66 3.31 19.04
N GLU A 203 -13.88 3.68 19.29
CA GLU A 203 -14.26 4.65 20.29
C GLU A 203 -14.21 4.02 21.67
N TYR A 204 -13.63 4.71 22.65
CA TYR A 204 -13.47 4.24 24.01
C TYR A 204 -13.86 5.32 25.02
N THR A 205 -14.45 4.87 26.13
CA THR A 205 -14.64 5.67 27.32
C THR A 205 -13.85 5.00 28.47
N LEU A 206 -12.97 5.73 29.13
CA LEU A 206 -12.22 5.26 30.29
C LEU A 206 -13.01 5.52 31.58
N HIS A 207 -13.12 4.47 32.40
CA HIS A 207 -13.63 4.57 33.76
C HIS A 207 -12.53 4.19 34.75
N GLU A 208 -12.23 5.05 35.69
CA GLU A 208 -11.31 4.74 36.80
C GLU A 208 -12.08 4.19 37.98
N LYS A 209 -11.72 2.96 38.41
CA LYS A 209 -12.49 2.17 39.39
C LYS A 209 -12.67 2.88 40.74
N ASN A 210 -11.70 3.68 41.16
CA ASN A 210 -11.74 4.41 42.44
C ASN A 210 -12.48 5.76 42.34
N ARG A 211 -12.97 6.11 41.14
CA ARG A 211 -13.78 7.30 40.86
C ARG A 211 -15.08 6.93 40.17
N PRO A 212 -15.97 6.18 40.84
CA PRO A 212 -17.22 5.75 40.25
C PRO A 212 -18.11 6.95 39.91
N GLY A 213 -18.55 7.03 38.65
CA GLY A 213 -19.35 8.14 38.13
C GLY A 213 -18.59 9.15 37.30
N GLU A 214 -17.26 9.07 37.25
CA GLU A 214 -16.46 9.83 36.29
C GLU A 214 -16.15 8.92 35.08
N SER A 215 -16.52 9.37 33.91
CA SER A 215 -16.11 8.78 32.62
C SER A 215 -15.16 9.77 31.93
N TYR A 216 -14.08 9.24 31.41
CA TYR A 216 -13.11 10.01 30.64
C TYR A 216 -13.20 9.53 29.22
N ASP A 217 -13.73 10.36 28.34
CA ASP A 217 -13.63 10.11 26.92
C ASP A 217 -12.16 10.15 26.55
N ILE A 218 -11.70 9.16 25.78
CA ILE A 218 -10.32 9.17 25.34
C ILE A 218 -10.24 10.12 24.14
N GLU A 219 -10.21 11.39 24.44
CA GLU A 219 -9.99 12.47 23.50
C GLU A 219 -8.71 13.21 23.89
N GLU A 220 -8.02 13.92 22.99
CA GLU A 220 -6.90 14.80 23.31
C GLU A 220 -7.33 16.26 23.18
N ASP A 221 -7.09 16.98 24.24
CA ASP A 221 -7.07 18.44 24.22
C ASP A 221 -5.68 18.93 24.66
N SER A 222 -5.51 20.22 24.93
CA SER A 222 -4.24 20.80 25.40
C SER A 222 -3.69 20.19 26.70
N HIS A 223 -4.35 19.17 27.30
CA HIS A 223 -4.08 18.64 28.62
C HIS A 223 -3.96 17.10 28.71
N GLY A 224 -4.20 16.34 27.61
CA GLY A 224 -4.14 14.88 27.70
C GLY A 224 -4.23 14.12 26.39
N THR A 225 -3.87 12.84 26.43
CA THR A 225 -3.62 12.01 25.26
C THR A 225 -4.81 11.16 24.85
N TYR A 226 -5.23 11.29 23.61
CA TYR A 226 -6.13 10.38 22.91
C TYR A 226 -5.38 9.18 22.38
N VAL A 227 -5.86 8.04 22.64
CA VAL A 227 -5.10 6.88 22.32
C VAL A 227 -5.44 6.57 20.92
N MET A 228 -5.86 6.88 19.87
CA MET A 228 -6.03 5.87 18.86
C MET A 228 -6.79 6.18 17.55
N ASN A 229 -6.46 7.19 16.81
CA ASN A 229 -6.93 7.27 15.41
C ASN A 229 -5.94 8.04 14.53
N SER A 230 -4.77 7.46 14.32
CA SER A 230 -3.71 8.10 13.52
C SER A 230 -4.19 8.47 12.12
N LYS A 231 -3.84 9.67 11.67
CA LYS A 231 -3.94 10.11 10.28
C LYS A 231 -3.14 9.18 9.38
N ASP A 232 -3.45 9.18 8.09
CA ASP A 232 -2.69 8.40 7.11
C ASP A 232 -1.42 9.17 6.69
N LEU A 233 -0.31 8.45 6.55
CA LEU A 233 0.96 9.02 6.10
C LEU A 233 0.86 9.50 4.65
N CYS A 234 1.44 10.67 4.35
CA CYS A 234 1.66 11.13 2.97
C CYS A 234 2.96 11.95 2.89
N LEU A 235 4.00 11.34 2.36
CA LEU A 235 5.32 11.96 2.19
C LEU A 235 5.62 12.36 0.73
N ILE A 236 4.61 12.58 -0.09
CA ILE A 236 4.80 12.97 -1.50
C ILE A 236 5.64 14.25 -1.61
N ALA A 237 5.47 15.21 -0.70
CA ALA A 237 6.26 16.43 -0.66
C ALA A 237 7.73 16.20 -0.25
N ARG A 238 8.04 15.05 0.32
CA ARG A 238 9.34 14.71 0.91
C ARG A 238 10.17 13.75 0.05
N ILE A 239 9.69 13.41 -1.16
CA ILE A 239 10.45 12.58 -2.12
C ILE A 239 11.89 13.09 -2.31
N PRO A 240 12.15 14.41 -2.52
CA PRO A 240 13.52 14.90 -2.66
C PRO A 240 14.41 14.61 -1.44
N GLN A 241 13.89 14.83 -0.23
CA GLN A 241 14.65 14.60 1.01
C GLN A 241 14.94 13.11 1.22
N LEU A 242 13.97 12.24 0.98
CA LEU A 242 14.12 10.78 1.10
C LEU A 242 15.16 10.25 0.11
N VAL A 243 15.09 10.65 -1.16
CA VAL A 243 16.06 10.21 -2.18
C VAL A 243 17.46 10.74 -1.87
N LYS A 244 17.59 12.02 -1.47
CA LYS A 244 18.88 12.60 -1.03
C LYS A 244 19.42 11.91 0.22
N ALA A 245 18.57 11.42 1.11
CA ALA A 245 18.95 10.63 2.28
C ALA A 245 19.38 9.20 1.94
N GLY A 246 19.23 8.75 0.69
CA GLY A 246 19.67 7.44 0.20
C GLY A 246 18.57 6.38 0.22
N ILE A 247 17.30 6.76 0.33
CA ILE A 247 16.18 5.82 0.16
C ILE A 247 16.10 5.46 -1.33
N CYS A 248 16.21 4.16 -1.62
CA CYS A 248 16.15 3.61 -2.98
C CYS A 248 14.78 2.97 -3.31
N SER A 249 13.92 2.74 -2.31
CA SER A 249 12.57 2.20 -2.51
C SER A 249 11.55 2.95 -1.67
N LEU A 250 10.51 3.46 -2.34
CA LEU A 250 9.39 4.21 -1.76
C LEU A 250 8.18 3.29 -1.68
N LYS A 251 7.80 2.91 -0.46
CA LYS A 251 6.77 1.88 -0.20
C LYS A 251 5.42 2.48 0.17
N ILE A 252 4.38 2.01 -0.52
CA ILE A 252 2.99 2.35 -0.21
C ILE A 252 2.39 1.27 0.70
N GLU A 253 1.75 1.66 1.83
CA GLU A 253 0.93 0.76 2.64
C GLU A 253 -0.50 0.72 2.09
N GLY A 254 -1.12 -0.49 2.06
CA GLY A 254 -2.49 -0.60 1.59
C GLY A 254 -2.93 -1.99 1.13
N ARG A 255 -2.35 -3.08 1.60
CA ARG A 255 -2.74 -4.46 1.19
C ARG A 255 -4.24 -4.73 1.35
N MET A 256 -4.88 -4.13 2.36
CA MET A 256 -6.33 -4.24 2.62
C MET A 256 -7.17 -3.22 1.84
N LYS A 257 -6.56 -2.23 1.22
CA LYS A 257 -7.24 -1.17 0.48
C LYS A 257 -7.83 -1.68 -0.86
N SER A 258 -8.71 -0.88 -1.46
CA SER A 258 -9.38 -1.21 -2.73
C SER A 258 -8.43 -1.17 -3.93
N VAL A 259 -8.87 -1.73 -5.06
CA VAL A 259 -8.22 -1.60 -6.37
C VAL A 259 -8.07 -0.11 -6.75
N HIS A 260 -9.12 0.68 -6.54
CA HIS A 260 -9.13 2.12 -6.77
C HIS A 260 -8.02 2.84 -6.01
N TYR A 261 -7.84 2.52 -4.71
CA TYR A 261 -6.76 3.09 -3.91
C TYR A 261 -5.38 2.74 -4.47
N VAL A 262 -5.14 1.46 -4.74
CA VAL A 262 -3.81 1.00 -5.20
C VAL A 262 -3.43 1.65 -6.53
N ALA A 263 -4.32 1.67 -7.50
CA ALA A 263 -4.09 2.26 -8.81
C ALA A 263 -3.87 3.78 -8.72
N THR A 264 -4.73 4.51 -8.00
CA THR A 264 -4.64 5.96 -7.89
C THR A 264 -3.36 6.38 -7.17
N VAL A 265 -3.05 5.77 -6.01
CA VAL A 265 -1.84 6.14 -5.25
C VAL A 265 -0.57 5.79 -6.03
N ALA A 266 -0.51 4.61 -6.68
CA ALA A 266 0.64 4.24 -7.51
C ALA A 266 0.84 5.23 -8.68
N SER A 267 -0.23 5.60 -9.39
CA SER A 267 -0.18 6.58 -10.48
C SER A 267 0.34 7.94 -10.03
N VAL A 268 -0.15 8.45 -8.89
CA VAL A 268 0.28 9.76 -8.37
C VAL A 268 1.74 9.74 -7.94
N TYR A 269 2.17 8.70 -7.18
CA TYR A 269 3.58 8.60 -6.77
C TYR A 269 4.52 8.37 -7.96
N ARG A 270 4.09 7.64 -8.98
CA ARG A 270 4.86 7.50 -10.22
C ARG A 270 5.09 8.84 -10.88
N LYS A 271 4.03 9.64 -11.06
CA LYS A 271 4.14 11.01 -11.62
C LYS A 271 5.06 11.90 -10.77
N ALA A 272 4.95 11.83 -9.46
CA ALA A 272 5.78 12.62 -8.55
C ALA A 272 7.25 12.22 -8.61
N ILE A 273 7.57 10.92 -8.64
CA ILE A 273 8.94 10.43 -8.79
C ILE A 273 9.51 10.87 -10.15
N ASP A 274 8.75 10.70 -11.24
CA ASP A 274 9.22 11.06 -12.59
C ASP A 274 9.41 12.58 -12.73
N ALA A 275 8.56 13.39 -12.12
CA ALA A 275 8.73 14.85 -12.06
C ALA A 275 10.01 15.24 -11.30
N TYR A 276 10.26 14.62 -10.14
CA TYR A 276 11.49 14.82 -9.37
C TYR A 276 12.73 14.41 -10.16
N MET A 277 12.71 13.26 -10.83
CA MET A 277 13.85 12.80 -11.63
C MET A 277 14.12 13.69 -12.84
N LYS A 278 13.08 14.31 -13.40
CA LYS A 278 13.19 15.23 -14.52
C LYS A 278 13.78 16.59 -14.11
N ASP A 279 13.39 17.12 -12.96
CA ASP A 279 13.84 18.40 -12.41
C ASP A 279 13.95 18.33 -10.87
N PRO A 280 15.08 17.83 -10.33
CA PRO A 280 15.26 17.67 -8.89
C PRO A 280 15.22 18.98 -8.09
N ASP A 281 15.65 20.08 -8.66
CA ASP A 281 15.72 21.36 -7.97
C ASP A 281 14.41 22.15 -8.06
N GLY A 282 13.64 21.94 -9.12
CA GLY A 282 12.32 22.55 -9.33
C GLY A 282 11.15 21.72 -8.81
N TYR A 283 11.38 20.58 -8.13
CA TYR A 283 10.30 19.72 -7.66
C TYR A 283 9.30 20.47 -6.77
N LYS A 284 8.04 20.38 -7.15
CA LYS A 284 6.90 20.88 -6.37
C LYS A 284 5.76 19.90 -6.45
N VAL A 285 5.06 19.74 -5.34
CA VAL A 285 3.79 18.97 -5.33
C VAL A 285 2.76 19.79 -6.09
N LEU A 286 2.14 19.17 -7.08
CA LEU A 286 1.08 19.78 -7.85
C LEU A 286 -0.26 19.61 -7.11
N PRO A 287 -1.13 20.63 -7.07
CA PRO A 287 -2.43 20.55 -6.42
C PRO A 287 -3.26 19.37 -6.89
N GLU A 288 -3.24 19.07 -8.19
CA GLU A 288 -3.95 17.93 -8.78
C GLU A 288 -3.50 16.57 -8.24
N TRP A 289 -2.26 16.43 -7.76
CA TRP A 289 -1.81 15.17 -7.12
C TRP A 289 -2.48 14.97 -5.77
N ILE A 290 -2.64 16.02 -4.99
CA ILE A 290 -3.35 15.97 -3.70
C ILE A 290 -4.85 15.72 -3.93
N GLU A 291 -5.45 16.38 -4.94
CA GLU A 291 -6.83 16.13 -5.33
C GLU A 291 -7.04 14.67 -5.72
N GLU A 292 -6.12 14.07 -6.49
CA GLU A 292 -6.19 12.65 -6.84
C GLU A 292 -6.09 11.74 -5.61
N LEU A 293 -5.16 12.01 -4.69
CA LEU A 293 -5.04 11.24 -3.46
C LEU A 293 -6.29 11.32 -2.58
N ASN A 294 -7.02 12.44 -2.63
CA ASN A 294 -8.29 12.61 -1.89
C ASN A 294 -9.48 11.87 -2.53
N LYS A 295 -9.35 11.35 -3.75
CA LYS A 295 -10.43 10.60 -4.42
C LYS A 295 -10.64 9.20 -3.86
N VAL A 296 -9.62 8.63 -3.22
CA VAL A 296 -9.65 7.28 -2.66
C VAL A 296 -9.89 7.29 -1.16
N SER A 297 -10.32 6.16 -0.60
CA SER A 297 -10.60 6.03 0.84
C SER A 297 -9.33 6.21 1.68
N HIS A 298 -9.25 7.30 2.40
CA HIS A 298 -8.14 7.67 3.28
C HIS A 298 -8.64 8.35 4.56
N ARG A 299 -7.77 8.53 5.55
CA ARG A 299 -7.93 9.49 6.63
C ARG A 299 -7.22 10.78 6.27
N PRO A 300 -7.49 11.90 6.95
CA PRO A 300 -6.69 13.10 6.79
C PRO A 300 -5.20 12.77 6.78
N TYR A 301 -4.44 13.43 5.91
CA TYR A 301 -3.02 13.13 5.73
C TYR A 301 -2.14 13.82 6.76
N THR A 302 -1.02 13.18 7.11
CA THR A 302 0.06 13.68 7.96
C THR A 302 1.42 13.31 7.36
N GLU A 303 2.44 14.06 7.71
CA GLU A 303 3.83 13.68 7.43
C GLU A 303 4.43 12.74 8.50
N GLY A 304 3.62 12.32 9.48
CA GLY A 304 4.04 11.41 10.53
C GLY A 304 5.25 11.92 11.31
N PHE A 305 6.26 11.08 11.44
CA PHE A 305 7.50 11.39 12.17
C PHE A 305 8.54 12.17 11.36
N ALA A 306 8.25 12.62 10.14
CA ALA A 306 9.25 13.24 9.25
C ALA A 306 10.05 14.39 9.89
N PHE A 307 9.45 15.12 10.83
CA PHE A 307 10.07 16.24 11.54
C PHE A 307 10.19 16.02 13.06
N GLY A 308 10.15 14.79 13.52
CA GLY A 308 10.20 14.38 14.92
C GLY A 308 8.90 13.74 15.39
N THR A 309 8.74 13.58 16.71
CA THR A 309 7.55 12.96 17.26
C THR A 309 6.30 13.79 16.94
N PRO A 310 5.29 13.20 16.25
CA PRO A 310 4.08 13.93 15.94
C PRO A 310 3.28 14.23 17.22
N GLY A 311 2.67 15.42 17.27
CA GLY A 311 1.78 15.83 18.35
C GLY A 311 0.34 15.38 18.12
N ALA A 312 -0.58 16.02 18.86
CA ALA A 312 -2.02 15.82 18.79
C ALA A 312 -2.58 15.97 17.36
N ASP A 313 -2.01 16.87 16.59
CA ASP A 313 -2.39 17.17 15.21
C ASP A 313 -2.18 15.99 14.22
N ALA A 314 -1.45 14.95 14.62
CA ALA A 314 -1.29 13.73 13.81
C ALA A 314 -2.39 12.68 14.04
N GLN A 315 -3.37 12.98 14.86
CA GLN A 315 -4.52 12.11 15.16
C GLN A 315 -5.82 12.70 14.56
N VAL A 316 -6.85 11.88 14.45
CA VAL A 316 -8.20 12.29 14.04
C VAL A 316 -9.13 12.13 15.23
N TYR A 317 -9.74 13.23 15.66
CA TYR A 317 -10.58 13.26 16.87
C TYR A 317 -12.07 13.34 16.57
N THR A 318 -12.43 13.76 15.36
CA THR A 318 -13.82 14.06 14.99
C THR A 318 -14.58 12.87 14.44
N THR A 319 -13.89 11.86 13.92
CA THR A 319 -14.53 10.68 13.29
C THR A 319 -13.55 9.53 13.13
N SER A 320 -14.04 8.30 13.26
CA SER A 320 -13.31 7.10 12.86
C SER A 320 -13.49 6.77 11.36
N SER A 321 -14.29 7.55 10.65
CA SER A 321 -14.65 7.30 9.25
C SER A 321 -13.49 7.62 8.30
N TYR A 322 -13.45 6.90 7.19
CA TYR A 322 -12.63 7.26 6.06
C TYR A 322 -13.31 8.34 5.22
N GLU A 323 -12.52 9.24 4.64
CA GLU A 323 -12.95 10.23 3.68
C GLU A 323 -12.65 9.74 2.27
N GLN A 324 -13.50 10.08 1.31
CA GLN A 324 -13.24 9.91 -0.11
C GLN A 324 -14.16 10.84 -0.90
N THR A 325 -13.72 11.34 -2.04
CA THR A 325 -14.51 12.23 -2.89
C THR A 325 -15.09 11.56 -4.12
N HIS A 326 -14.68 10.32 -4.40
CA HIS A 326 -15.13 9.57 -5.57
C HIS A 326 -15.42 8.11 -5.25
N ASP A 327 -16.52 7.61 -5.82
CA ASP A 327 -16.84 6.18 -5.86
C ASP A 327 -16.13 5.51 -7.03
N PHE A 328 -15.67 4.28 -6.80
CA PHE A 328 -15.19 3.39 -7.83
C PHE A 328 -16.38 2.65 -8.46
N VAL A 329 -16.64 2.85 -9.76
CA VAL A 329 -17.87 2.38 -10.40
C VAL A 329 -17.64 1.39 -11.54
N GLY A 330 -16.43 1.26 -12.08
CA GLY A 330 -16.17 0.28 -13.13
C GLY A 330 -14.72 0.20 -13.60
N ILE A 331 -14.44 -0.81 -14.39
CA ILE A 331 -13.14 -1.05 -15.05
C ILE A 331 -13.39 -1.29 -16.53
N VAL A 332 -12.58 -0.67 -17.39
CA VAL A 332 -12.53 -0.96 -18.80
C VAL A 332 -11.86 -2.33 -19.01
N LEU A 333 -12.57 -3.30 -19.57
CA LEU A 333 -12.03 -4.62 -19.88
C LEU A 333 -11.33 -4.62 -21.25
N SER A 334 -11.98 -4.01 -22.25
CA SER A 334 -11.45 -3.94 -23.61
C SER A 334 -12.05 -2.78 -24.40
N TYR A 335 -11.42 -2.44 -25.50
CA TYR A 335 -11.91 -1.45 -26.45
C TYR A 335 -11.92 -2.02 -27.87
N ASP A 336 -13.10 -1.99 -28.49
CA ASP A 336 -13.30 -2.36 -29.88
C ASP A 336 -13.10 -1.11 -30.76
N LYS A 337 -11.96 -1.04 -31.43
CA LYS A 337 -11.61 0.08 -32.32
C LYS A 337 -12.49 0.17 -33.56
N ALA A 338 -12.97 -0.97 -34.05
CA ALA A 338 -13.80 -1.01 -35.29
C ALA A 338 -15.18 -0.42 -35.03
N ASN A 339 -15.80 -0.79 -33.91
CA ASN A 339 -17.14 -0.36 -33.54
C ASN A 339 -17.15 0.87 -32.60
N LYS A 340 -15.97 1.34 -32.14
CA LYS A 340 -15.80 2.45 -31.17
C LYS A 340 -16.60 2.19 -29.89
N LYS A 341 -16.48 0.99 -29.34
CA LYS A 341 -17.17 0.57 -28.12
C LYS A 341 -16.16 0.12 -27.06
N ALA A 342 -16.48 0.40 -25.81
CA ALA A 342 -15.73 -0.10 -24.66
C ALA A 342 -16.57 -1.12 -23.90
N LEU A 343 -15.98 -2.27 -23.54
CA LEU A 343 -16.56 -3.23 -22.62
C LEU A 343 -16.11 -2.86 -21.20
N ILE A 344 -17.08 -2.72 -20.30
CA ILE A 344 -16.86 -2.29 -18.93
C ILE A 344 -17.39 -3.34 -17.96
N GLU A 345 -16.60 -3.66 -16.93
CA GLU A 345 -17.08 -4.40 -15.76
C GLU A 345 -17.55 -3.44 -14.68
N GLN A 346 -18.81 -3.56 -14.27
CA GLN A 346 -19.41 -2.77 -13.21
C GLN A 346 -18.82 -3.11 -11.84
N ARG A 347 -18.59 -2.08 -11.02
CA ARG A 347 -18.15 -2.19 -9.62
C ARG A 347 -19.09 -1.50 -8.64
N ASN A 348 -19.92 -0.63 -9.13
CA ASN A 348 -21.04 0.00 -8.45
C ASN A 348 -22.12 0.32 -9.46
N ASN A 349 -23.38 0.41 -9.03
CA ASN A 349 -24.51 0.68 -9.95
C ASN A 349 -24.27 1.96 -10.78
N VAL A 350 -24.42 1.84 -12.09
CA VAL A 350 -24.31 2.95 -13.06
C VAL A 350 -25.51 2.99 -13.98
N LYS A 351 -25.78 4.17 -14.54
CA LYS A 351 -26.94 4.42 -15.41
C LYS A 351 -26.49 4.96 -16.78
N ASN A 352 -27.29 4.68 -17.80
CA ASN A 352 -27.12 5.26 -19.10
C ASN A 352 -27.19 6.80 -19.04
N GLY A 353 -26.29 7.49 -19.74
CA GLY A 353 -26.15 8.94 -19.70
C GLY A 353 -25.39 9.51 -18.48
N GLU A 354 -24.91 8.64 -17.58
CA GLU A 354 -24.16 9.10 -16.40
C GLU A 354 -22.79 9.66 -16.81
N LYS A 355 -22.41 10.80 -16.20
CA LYS A 355 -21.12 11.45 -16.42
C LYS A 355 -20.14 11.01 -15.33
N LEU A 356 -19.05 10.42 -15.76
CA LEU A 356 -18.00 9.85 -14.93
C LEU A 356 -16.65 10.50 -15.26
N GLU A 357 -15.66 10.18 -14.44
CA GLU A 357 -14.26 10.44 -14.73
C GLU A 357 -13.56 9.10 -14.98
N LEU A 358 -12.71 9.06 -16.00
CA LEU A 358 -11.85 7.93 -16.33
C LEU A 358 -10.42 8.24 -15.93
N LEU A 359 -9.80 7.36 -15.14
CA LEU A 359 -8.36 7.32 -14.92
C LEU A 359 -7.78 6.18 -15.76
N MET A 360 -7.01 6.52 -16.80
CA MET A 360 -6.34 5.54 -17.63
C MET A 360 -5.05 5.02 -17.00
N THR A 361 -4.57 3.86 -17.47
CA THR A 361 -3.37 3.20 -16.93
C THR A 361 -2.08 3.99 -17.16
N ASP A 362 -2.05 4.90 -18.14
CA ASP A 362 -0.97 5.86 -18.35
C ASP A 362 -1.06 7.10 -17.44
N GLY A 363 -2.06 7.14 -16.57
CA GLY A 363 -2.33 8.24 -15.66
C GLY A 363 -3.12 9.40 -16.27
N THR A 364 -3.58 9.30 -17.51
CA THR A 364 -4.44 10.30 -18.13
C THR A 364 -5.81 10.34 -17.47
N LEU A 365 -6.31 11.56 -17.21
CA LEU A 365 -7.66 11.79 -16.71
C LEU A 365 -8.53 12.35 -17.84
N MET A 366 -9.72 11.81 -18.00
CA MET A 366 -10.67 12.33 -18.99
C MET A 366 -12.13 12.17 -18.51
N PRO A 367 -13.04 13.09 -18.91
CA PRO A 367 -14.47 12.87 -18.69
C PRO A 367 -14.97 11.75 -19.59
N LEU A 368 -15.89 10.95 -19.08
CA LEU A 368 -16.56 9.86 -19.80
C LEU A 368 -18.07 9.93 -19.53
N GLU A 369 -18.87 9.86 -20.57
CA GLU A 369 -20.32 9.73 -20.46
C GLU A 369 -20.73 8.32 -20.93
N LEU A 370 -21.50 7.60 -20.11
CA LEU A 370 -21.98 6.26 -20.45
C LEU A 370 -23.10 6.38 -21.48
N LYS A 371 -22.77 6.24 -22.78
CA LYS A 371 -23.70 6.39 -23.88
C LYS A 371 -24.08 5.05 -24.47
N ASN A 372 -25.38 4.89 -24.77
CA ASN A 372 -25.90 3.72 -25.47
C ASN A 372 -25.48 2.40 -24.80
N MET A 373 -25.70 2.32 -23.48
CA MET A 373 -25.37 1.12 -22.72
C MET A 373 -26.10 -0.10 -23.27
N GLN A 374 -25.37 -1.19 -23.46
CA GLN A 374 -25.87 -2.48 -23.95
C GLN A 374 -25.31 -3.61 -23.10
N ASP A 375 -26.08 -4.67 -22.89
CA ASP A 375 -25.56 -5.92 -22.32
C ASP A 375 -24.60 -6.64 -23.29
N GLU A 376 -24.12 -7.82 -22.90
CA GLU A 376 -23.17 -8.59 -23.71
C GLU A 376 -23.81 -9.13 -25.01
N GLU A 377 -25.13 -9.27 -25.04
CA GLU A 377 -25.93 -9.68 -26.20
C GLU A 377 -26.26 -8.50 -27.13
N GLY A 378 -25.91 -7.27 -26.77
CA GLY A 378 -26.19 -6.04 -27.52
C GLY A 378 -27.57 -5.45 -27.30
N THR A 379 -28.32 -5.91 -26.29
CA THR A 379 -29.61 -5.34 -25.90
C THR A 379 -29.40 -4.03 -25.12
N PRO A 380 -30.10 -2.94 -25.49
CA PRO A 380 -30.01 -1.69 -24.74
C PRO A 380 -30.46 -1.87 -23.27
N ILE A 381 -29.69 -1.29 -22.36
CA ILE A 381 -29.98 -1.28 -20.92
C ILE A 381 -29.94 0.14 -20.35
N GLU A 382 -30.82 0.43 -19.39
CA GLU A 382 -30.86 1.73 -18.71
C GLU A 382 -29.90 1.83 -17.51
N CYS A 383 -29.51 0.68 -16.96
CA CYS A 383 -28.56 0.62 -15.83
C CYS A 383 -27.86 -0.75 -15.78
N ALA A 384 -26.72 -0.79 -15.08
CA ALA A 384 -25.99 -2.01 -14.74
C ALA A 384 -25.96 -2.20 -13.23
N PRO A 385 -27.02 -2.83 -12.62
CA PRO A 385 -27.16 -2.90 -11.17
C PRO A 385 -26.44 -4.09 -10.52
N HIS A 386 -26.04 -5.10 -11.31
CA HIS A 386 -25.50 -6.34 -10.76
C HIS A 386 -23.98 -6.27 -10.60
N ALA A 387 -23.48 -6.79 -9.48
CA ALA A 387 -22.04 -6.82 -9.21
C ALA A 387 -21.27 -7.55 -10.33
N ARG A 388 -20.23 -6.90 -10.85
CA ARG A 388 -19.38 -7.37 -11.96
C ARG A 388 -20.15 -7.62 -13.27
N GLN A 389 -21.31 -6.99 -13.45
CA GLN A 389 -22.03 -7.01 -14.72
C GLN A 389 -21.17 -6.38 -15.82
N HIS A 390 -21.07 -7.06 -16.95
CA HIS A 390 -20.43 -6.52 -18.15
C HIS A 390 -21.44 -5.76 -18.99
N PHE A 391 -20.98 -4.66 -19.57
CA PHE A 391 -21.80 -3.88 -20.49
C PHE A 391 -20.94 -3.09 -21.47
N TRP A 392 -21.47 -2.88 -22.66
CA TRP A 392 -20.86 -2.05 -23.69
C TRP A 392 -21.35 -0.62 -23.60
N ILE A 393 -20.47 0.32 -23.98
CA ILE A 393 -20.79 1.73 -24.20
C ILE A 393 -20.20 2.20 -25.52
N ASP A 394 -20.84 3.20 -26.14
CA ASP A 394 -20.23 3.92 -27.24
C ASP A 394 -19.18 4.90 -26.70
N CYS A 395 -17.99 4.86 -27.26
CA CYS A 395 -16.92 5.77 -26.90
C CYS A 395 -16.01 6.05 -28.12
N ALA A 396 -15.95 7.32 -28.53
CA ALA A 396 -15.12 7.72 -29.68
C ALA A 396 -13.62 7.70 -29.37
N ALA A 397 -13.24 7.93 -28.10
CA ALA A 397 -11.86 7.87 -27.66
C ALA A 397 -11.45 6.43 -27.39
N GLU A 398 -10.24 6.06 -27.80
CA GLU A 398 -9.67 4.75 -27.44
C GLU A 398 -9.43 4.69 -25.94
N LEU A 399 -10.04 3.70 -25.27
CA LEU A 399 -9.86 3.47 -23.85
C LEU A 399 -8.84 2.35 -23.62
N LEU A 400 -7.90 2.58 -22.70
CA LEU A 400 -6.93 1.56 -22.33
C LEU A 400 -7.57 0.51 -21.40
N PRO A 401 -7.32 -0.78 -21.60
CA PRO A 401 -7.75 -1.81 -20.65
C PRO A 401 -7.26 -1.52 -19.22
N ASP A 402 -8.03 -1.95 -18.24
CA ASP A 402 -7.81 -1.71 -16.81
C ASP A 402 -7.90 -0.22 -16.37
N SER A 403 -8.39 0.66 -17.24
CA SER A 403 -8.73 2.04 -16.84
C SER A 403 -9.91 2.05 -15.88
N LEU A 404 -9.86 2.94 -14.87
CA LEU A 404 -10.85 3.01 -13.79
C LEU A 404 -11.90 4.06 -14.05
N LEU A 405 -13.18 3.69 -13.92
CA LEU A 405 -14.30 4.61 -13.95
C LEU A 405 -14.63 5.05 -12.53
N ARG A 406 -14.76 6.34 -12.32
CA ARG A 406 -15.00 6.97 -11.02
C ARG A 406 -16.14 7.96 -11.09
N ARG A 407 -16.95 7.99 -10.05
CA ARG A 407 -18.06 8.93 -9.88
C ARG A 407 -17.79 9.87 -8.73
N LYS A 408 -17.88 11.18 -8.95
CA LYS A 408 -17.77 12.16 -7.88
C LYS A 408 -18.93 11.98 -6.89
N ILE A 409 -18.61 11.93 -5.60
CA ILE A 409 -19.61 11.96 -4.52
C ILE A 409 -19.99 13.42 -4.32
N ILE A 410 -21.30 13.70 -4.33
CA ILE A 410 -21.85 15.07 -4.20
C ILE A 410 -21.77 15.49 -2.73
#